data_f119e219e5517ef87c05a72d50f37592
#
_entry.id   f119e219e5517ef87c05a72d50f37592
#
_cell.length_a   1.000
_cell.length_b   1.000
_cell.length_c   1.000
_cell.angle_alpha   90.00
_cell.angle_beta   90.00
_cell.angle_gamma   90.00
#
_symmetry.space_group_name_H-M   'P 1'
#
loop_
_entity.id
_entity.type
_entity.pdbx_description
1 polymer ?
#
loop_
_entity_poly.entity_id
_entity_poly.type
_entity_poly.pdbx_seq_one_letter_code
_entity_poly.pdbx_strand_id
1 'polypeptide(L)'
;MATLLFYTLFLIYPETGSTILLIYFIPTISIIFFDKKLFYASLFINQILIVATVIFLVNNGKTSLYPNVTSDPIGNIVTFVGSQVFIYFIFHFTSDRITKMQLYYEQVKHSERLKTTGELAAAVAHEIRNPLTVVKGYLQLYEQDKTLDESMKKSLPLLIDELDSAEQVISQLLSLSRPTMDQNTESVDIERAINSVAELLQSYGILNENKIEVVVEAGSYIEINKMELHQLLVNVVKNAIEASKAGGTILITAKKLKNEKIEIKVIDDGVGMSEEQMTLLGTPFYSLKTKGTGLGVMICNNIVKKYNGSIKYESLKDCGTTVAICFPSKSILHRG
;
A
#
# COMPACT_ATOMS: atom_id res chain seq x y z
N MET A 1 -40.72 3.81 -5.05
CA MET A 1 -41.66 4.90 -4.72
C MET A 1 -41.69 5.98 -5.81
N ALA A 2 -40.57 6.60 -6.18
CA ALA A 2 -40.49 7.64 -7.25
C ALA A 2 -41.05 7.17 -8.60
N THR A 3 -40.72 5.95 -9.04
CA THR A 3 -41.23 5.34 -10.27
C THR A 3 -42.78 5.29 -10.26
N LEU A 4 -43.35 4.78 -9.20
CA LEU A 4 -44.82 4.70 -9.06
C LEU A 4 -45.45 6.10 -9.14
N LEU A 5 -44.89 7.07 -8.43
CA LEU A 5 -45.34 8.44 -8.40
C LEU A 5 -45.35 9.08 -9.80
N PHE A 6 -44.26 8.97 -10.53
CA PHE A 6 -44.12 9.59 -11.84
C PHE A 6 -45.00 8.96 -12.91
N TYR A 7 -45.18 7.63 -12.91
CA TYR A 7 -46.12 6.96 -13.79
C TYR A 7 -47.57 7.26 -13.44
N THR A 8 -47.89 7.40 -12.14
CA THR A 8 -49.25 7.81 -11.71
C THR A 8 -49.56 9.23 -12.16
N LEU A 9 -48.61 10.18 -11.99
CA LEU A 9 -48.77 11.56 -12.46
C LEU A 9 -48.97 11.62 -13.99
N PHE A 10 -48.21 10.84 -14.75
CA PHE A 10 -48.36 10.76 -16.20
C PHE A 10 -49.75 10.26 -16.61
N LEU A 11 -50.29 9.25 -15.92
CA LEU A 11 -51.61 8.70 -16.21
C LEU A 11 -52.79 9.61 -15.82
N ILE A 12 -52.62 10.42 -14.75
CA ILE A 12 -53.65 11.36 -14.26
C ILE A 12 -53.65 12.65 -15.10
N TYR A 13 -52.50 13.12 -15.57
CA TYR A 13 -52.36 14.39 -16.30
C TYR A 13 -51.87 14.17 -17.72
N PRO A 14 -52.70 13.58 -18.63
CA PRO A 14 -52.28 13.18 -19.99
C PRO A 14 -51.93 14.36 -20.88
N GLU A 15 -52.47 15.54 -20.65
CA GLU A 15 -52.26 16.74 -21.46
C GLU A 15 -50.92 17.44 -21.11
N THR A 16 -50.26 17.07 -19.99
CA THR A 16 -49.08 17.75 -19.51
C THR A 16 -47.81 17.08 -20.02
N GLY A 17 -47.20 17.62 -21.05
CA GLY A 17 -45.95 17.07 -21.67
C GLY A 17 -44.78 16.94 -20.69
N SER A 18 -44.73 17.77 -19.60
CA SER A 18 -43.67 17.70 -18.61
C SER A 18 -43.67 16.40 -17.78
N THR A 19 -44.80 15.68 -17.68
CA THR A 19 -44.88 14.41 -16.97
C THR A 19 -44.05 13.30 -17.65
N ILE A 20 -43.91 13.35 -18.98
CA ILE A 20 -43.07 12.44 -19.72
C ILE A 20 -41.59 12.65 -19.37
N LEU A 21 -41.17 13.90 -19.22
CA LEU A 21 -39.78 14.22 -18.84
C LEU A 21 -39.43 13.64 -17.46
N LEU A 22 -40.36 13.65 -16.50
CA LEU A 22 -40.14 13.04 -15.18
C LEU A 22 -39.86 11.53 -15.29
N ILE A 23 -40.58 10.83 -16.19
CA ILE A 23 -40.34 9.41 -16.44
C ILE A 23 -38.95 9.16 -17.02
N TYR A 24 -38.48 10.03 -17.94
CA TYR A 24 -37.17 9.89 -18.55
C TYR A 24 -36.02 10.00 -17.53
N PHE A 25 -36.21 10.79 -16.47
CA PHE A 25 -35.20 11.02 -15.44
C PHE A 25 -35.31 10.09 -14.21
N ILE A 26 -36.20 9.09 -14.20
CA ILE A 26 -36.29 8.14 -13.09
C ILE A 26 -34.94 7.53 -12.69
N PRO A 27 -34.09 7.05 -13.64
CA PRO A 27 -32.81 6.46 -13.27
C PRO A 27 -31.81 7.44 -12.63
N THR A 28 -31.98 8.77 -12.84
CA THR A 28 -31.11 9.78 -12.19
C THR A 28 -31.20 9.79 -10.68
N ILE A 29 -32.37 9.42 -10.13
CA ILE A 29 -32.55 9.35 -8.69
C ILE A 29 -31.64 8.28 -8.05
N SER A 30 -31.38 7.20 -8.79
CA SER A 30 -30.49 6.14 -8.32
C SER A 30 -29.02 6.53 -8.32
N ILE A 31 -28.62 7.57 -9.07
CA ILE A 31 -27.25 8.11 -9.07
C ILE A 31 -26.88 8.66 -7.71
N ILE A 32 -27.85 9.25 -6.97
CA ILE A 32 -27.64 9.82 -5.64
C ILE A 32 -27.14 8.77 -4.63
N PHE A 33 -27.56 7.53 -4.81
CA PHE A 33 -27.19 6.42 -3.91
C PHE A 33 -25.86 5.75 -4.29
N PHE A 34 -25.24 6.11 -5.42
CA PHE A 34 -23.99 5.55 -5.93
C PHE A 34 -23.92 4.01 -6.00
N ASP A 35 -25.10 3.35 -6.01
CA ASP A 35 -25.20 1.89 -6.13
C ASP A 35 -25.37 1.48 -7.59
N LYS A 36 -24.36 0.78 -8.13
CA LYS A 36 -24.38 0.27 -9.51
C LYS A 36 -25.58 -0.66 -9.77
N LYS A 37 -25.91 -1.52 -8.82
CA LYS A 37 -27.01 -2.48 -8.98
C LYS A 37 -28.34 -1.76 -9.03
N LEU A 38 -28.55 -0.79 -8.13
CA LEU A 38 -29.74 0.02 -8.08
C LEU A 38 -29.89 0.84 -9.38
N PHE A 39 -28.82 1.42 -9.89
CA PHE A 39 -28.81 2.18 -11.15
C PHE A 39 -29.24 1.32 -12.34
N TYR A 40 -28.59 0.19 -12.60
CA TYR A 40 -28.92 -0.67 -13.72
C TYR A 40 -30.32 -1.28 -13.59
N ALA A 41 -30.73 -1.65 -12.37
CA ALA A 41 -32.08 -2.14 -12.13
C ALA A 41 -33.14 -1.07 -12.44
N SER A 42 -32.94 0.19 -11.97
CA SER A 42 -33.86 1.30 -12.23
C SER A 42 -33.94 1.65 -13.72
N LEU A 43 -32.82 1.62 -14.41
CA LEU A 43 -32.73 1.87 -15.86
C LEU A 43 -33.50 0.77 -16.63
N PHE A 44 -33.29 -0.49 -16.30
CA PHE A 44 -33.96 -1.62 -16.95
C PHE A 44 -35.48 -1.64 -16.68
N ILE A 45 -35.88 -1.43 -15.44
CA ILE A 45 -37.31 -1.35 -15.05
C ILE A 45 -38.01 -0.20 -15.76
N ASN A 46 -37.36 0.97 -15.85
CA ASN A 46 -37.93 2.13 -16.54
C ASN A 46 -38.14 1.88 -18.03
N GLN A 47 -37.23 1.16 -18.68
CA GLN A 47 -37.40 0.72 -20.09
C GLN A 47 -38.60 -0.17 -20.29
N ILE A 48 -38.78 -1.17 -19.42
CA ILE A 48 -39.92 -2.09 -19.47
C ILE A 48 -41.24 -1.32 -19.27
N LEU A 49 -41.28 -0.45 -18.26
CA LEU A 49 -42.51 0.29 -17.89
C LEU A 49 -42.94 1.24 -18.99
N ILE A 50 -42.03 1.95 -19.70
CA ILE A 50 -42.42 2.86 -20.77
C ILE A 50 -42.95 2.11 -21.96
N VAL A 51 -42.35 0.98 -22.33
CA VAL A 51 -42.84 0.12 -23.40
C VAL A 51 -44.23 -0.44 -23.07
N ALA A 52 -44.40 -0.94 -21.84
CA ALA A 52 -45.68 -1.47 -21.39
C ALA A 52 -46.79 -0.38 -21.39
N THR A 53 -46.43 0.85 -21.00
CA THR A 53 -47.36 1.99 -20.98
C THR A 53 -47.81 2.35 -22.42
N VAL A 54 -46.88 2.42 -23.38
CA VAL A 54 -47.20 2.71 -24.75
C VAL A 54 -48.12 1.62 -25.34
N ILE A 55 -47.80 0.36 -25.14
CA ILE A 55 -48.63 -0.77 -25.59
C ILE A 55 -50.04 -0.70 -24.97
N PHE A 56 -50.13 -0.38 -23.69
CA PHE A 56 -51.42 -0.22 -23.01
C PHE A 56 -52.25 0.91 -23.59
N LEU A 57 -51.66 2.05 -23.90
CA LEU A 57 -52.37 3.20 -24.51
C LEU A 57 -52.89 2.88 -25.92
N VAL A 58 -52.10 2.21 -26.74
CA VAL A 58 -52.46 1.79 -28.10
C VAL A 58 -53.59 0.77 -28.07
N ASN A 59 -53.48 -0.28 -27.27
CA ASN A 59 -54.46 -1.36 -27.23
C ASN A 59 -55.85 -0.93 -26.64
N ASN A 60 -55.86 0.08 -25.77
CA ASN A 60 -57.12 0.58 -25.18
C ASN A 60 -57.72 1.78 -25.94
N GLY A 61 -57.21 2.15 -27.09
CA GLY A 61 -57.69 3.27 -27.88
C GLY A 61 -57.62 4.63 -27.19
N LYS A 62 -56.74 4.76 -26.17
CA LYS A 62 -56.58 5.98 -25.36
C LYS A 62 -55.54 6.94 -25.89
N THR A 63 -55.03 6.68 -27.07
CA THR A 63 -53.95 7.49 -27.69
C THR A 63 -54.38 8.95 -27.92
N SER A 64 -55.67 9.21 -28.20
CA SER A 64 -56.21 10.56 -28.35
C SER A 64 -56.15 11.40 -27.08
N LEU A 65 -56.07 10.78 -25.90
CA LEU A 65 -55.93 11.45 -24.59
C LEU A 65 -54.52 11.91 -24.31
N TYR A 66 -53.54 11.43 -25.07
CA TYR A 66 -52.13 11.75 -24.89
C TYR A 66 -51.50 12.38 -26.15
N PRO A 67 -51.91 13.60 -26.51
CA PRO A 67 -51.46 14.25 -27.78
C PRO A 67 -49.93 14.41 -27.83
N ASN A 68 -49.29 14.63 -26.73
CA ASN A 68 -47.81 14.77 -26.62
C ASN A 68 -47.08 13.45 -26.91
N VAL A 69 -47.70 12.29 -26.76
CA VAL A 69 -47.14 10.98 -27.12
C VAL A 69 -47.35 10.65 -28.58
N THR A 70 -48.49 11.02 -29.14
CA THR A 70 -48.94 10.60 -30.46
C THR A 70 -48.60 11.58 -31.56
N SER A 71 -48.37 12.87 -31.27
CA SER A 71 -48.03 13.90 -32.28
C SER A 71 -46.65 13.70 -32.89
N ASP A 72 -45.67 13.21 -32.15
CA ASP A 72 -44.33 12.94 -32.64
C ASP A 72 -43.74 11.66 -32.01
N PRO A 73 -44.15 10.48 -32.44
CA PRO A 73 -43.70 9.21 -31.85
C PRO A 73 -42.20 8.97 -32.03
N ILE A 74 -41.65 9.41 -33.17
CA ILE A 74 -40.22 9.24 -33.47
C ILE A 74 -39.37 10.14 -32.58
N GLY A 75 -39.73 11.42 -32.44
CA GLY A 75 -39.05 12.36 -31.59
C GLY A 75 -39.07 11.93 -30.13
N ASN A 76 -40.17 11.38 -29.64
CA ASN A 76 -40.30 10.84 -28.29
C ASN A 76 -39.38 9.63 -28.06
N ILE A 77 -39.28 8.69 -29.01
CA ILE A 77 -38.36 7.56 -28.93
C ILE A 77 -36.90 8.05 -28.90
N VAL A 78 -36.53 8.95 -29.80
CA VAL A 78 -35.17 9.51 -29.88
C VAL A 78 -34.81 10.24 -28.57
N THR A 79 -35.73 11.06 -28.06
CA THR A 79 -35.55 11.78 -26.82
C THR A 79 -35.40 10.84 -25.62
N PHE A 80 -36.22 9.80 -25.53
CA PHE A 80 -36.13 8.81 -24.47
C PHE A 80 -34.81 8.05 -24.53
N VAL A 81 -34.42 7.49 -25.69
CA VAL A 81 -33.16 6.77 -25.84
C VAL A 81 -31.96 7.70 -25.57
N GLY A 82 -32.00 8.91 -26.12
CA GLY A 82 -30.96 9.92 -25.87
C GLY A 82 -30.80 10.25 -24.39
N SER A 83 -31.92 10.44 -23.67
CA SER A 83 -31.88 10.69 -22.23
C SER A 83 -31.28 9.51 -21.44
N GLN A 84 -31.60 8.27 -21.78
CA GLN A 84 -31.04 7.08 -21.13
C GLN A 84 -29.54 6.95 -21.37
N VAL A 85 -29.08 7.19 -22.60
CA VAL A 85 -27.66 7.20 -22.95
C VAL A 85 -26.92 8.29 -22.19
N PHE A 86 -27.49 9.49 -22.14
CA PHE A 86 -26.90 10.62 -21.41
C PHE A 86 -26.79 10.33 -19.90
N ILE A 87 -27.83 9.81 -19.29
CA ILE A 87 -27.84 9.42 -17.86
C ILE A 87 -26.83 8.31 -17.59
N TYR A 88 -26.70 7.33 -18.49
CA TYR A 88 -25.67 6.29 -18.38
C TYR A 88 -24.25 6.87 -18.33
N PHE A 89 -23.94 7.81 -19.23
CA PHE A 89 -22.63 8.47 -19.24
C PHE A 89 -22.39 9.28 -17.96
N ILE A 90 -23.39 10.06 -17.50
CA ILE A 90 -23.28 10.80 -16.23
C ILE A 90 -22.96 9.85 -15.10
N PHE A 91 -23.71 8.75 -14.99
CA PHE A 91 -23.47 7.76 -13.92
C PHE A 91 -22.06 7.17 -14.00
N HIS A 92 -21.65 6.75 -15.21
CA HIS A 92 -20.34 6.14 -15.42
C HIS A 92 -19.19 7.08 -15.05
N PHE A 93 -19.20 8.32 -15.54
CA PHE A 93 -18.19 9.32 -15.22
C PHE A 93 -18.19 9.72 -13.74
N THR A 94 -19.37 9.88 -13.16
CA THR A 94 -19.48 10.27 -11.75
C THR A 94 -18.99 9.16 -10.83
N SER A 95 -19.39 7.91 -11.11
CA SER A 95 -18.97 6.72 -10.33
C SER A 95 -17.45 6.53 -10.40
N ASP A 96 -16.84 6.68 -11.57
CA ASP A 96 -15.39 6.55 -11.74
C ASP A 96 -14.63 7.66 -10.99
N ARG A 97 -15.11 8.91 -11.08
CA ARG A 97 -14.52 10.04 -10.33
C ARG A 97 -14.61 9.86 -8.83
N ILE A 98 -15.75 9.39 -8.31
CA ILE A 98 -15.92 9.19 -6.87
C ILE A 98 -14.99 8.08 -6.36
N THR A 99 -14.88 6.97 -7.08
CA THR A 99 -13.96 5.89 -6.71
C THR A 99 -12.50 6.38 -6.66
N LYS A 100 -12.08 7.15 -7.68
CA LYS A 100 -10.73 7.75 -7.69
C LYS A 100 -10.53 8.74 -6.56
N MET A 101 -11.53 9.55 -6.25
CA MET A 101 -11.47 10.54 -5.17
C MET A 101 -11.40 9.87 -3.79
N GLN A 102 -12.13 8.78 -3.57
CA GLN A 102 -12.05 8.00 -2.33
C GLN A 102 -10.66 7.40 -2.14
N LEU A 103 -10.11 6.78 -3.18
CA LEU A 103 -8.74 6.24 -3.13
C LEU A 103 -7.70 7.34 -2.84
N TYR A 104 -7.83 8.49 -3.49
CA TYR A 104 -6.96 9.64 -3.24
C TYR A 104 -7.09 10.16 -1.80
N TYR A 105 -8.32 10.28 -1.30
CA TYR A 105 -8.58 10.72 0.07
C TYR A 105 -7.99 9.76 1.11
N GLU A 106 -8.12 8.46 0.91
CA GLU A 106 -7.51 7.46 1.77
C GLU A 106 -5.97 7.55 1.76
N GLN A 107 -5.37 7.76 0.59
CA GLN A 107 -3.93 7.95 0.46
C GLN A 107 -3.45 9.22 1.18
N VAL A 108 -4.14 10.34 1.02
CA VAL A 108 -3.83 11.60 1.72
C VAL A 108 -3.95 11.41 3.23
N LYS A 109 -5.05 10.85 3.70
CA LYS A 109 -5.29 10.59 5.12
C LYS A 109 -4.23 9.67 5.73
N HIS A 110 -3.81 8.64 4.99
CA HIS A 110 -2.72 7.76 5.41
C HIS A 110 -1.38 8.52 5.49
N SER A 111 -1.10 9.34 4.48
CA SER A 111 0.12 10.17 4.44
C SER A 111 0.15 11.21 5.58
N GLU A 112 -0.97 11.88 5.86
CA GLU A 112 -1.07 12.81 6.98
C GLU A 112 -0.88 12.13 8.34
N ARG A 113 -1.48 10.96 8.53
CA ARG A 113 -1.27 10.16 9.77
C ARG A 113 0.20 9.80 9.95
N LEU A 114 0.86 9.34 8.89
CA LEU A 114 2.29 9.04 8.94
C LEU A 114 3.12 10.28 9.26
N LYS A 115 2.81 11.43 8.64
CA LYS A 115 3.50 12.70 8.89
C LYS A 115 3.35 13.13 10.34
N THR A 116 2.11 13.17 10.87
CA THR A 116 1.84 13.58 12.25
C THR A 116 2.49 12.62 13.27
N THR A 117 2.38 11.32 13.03
CA THR A 117 3.05 10.30 13.85
C THR A 117 4.56 10.51 13.82
N GLY A 118 5.09 10.87 12.69
CA GLY A 118 6.49 11.13 12.48
C GLY A 118 7.01 12.37 13.22
N GLU A 119 6.31 13.48 13.13
CA GLU A 119 6.67 14.71 13.82
C GLU A 119 6.64 14.52 15.36
N LEU A 120 5.62 13.84 15.87
CA LEU A 120 5.54 13.46 17.28
C LEU A 120 6.66 12.49 17.69
N ALA A 121 6.92 11.48 16.84
CA ALA A 121 7.99 10.53 17.10
C ALA A 121 9.36 11.19 17.15
N ALA A 122 9.62 12.23 16.35
CA ALA A 122 10.87 12.97 16.37
C ALA A 122 11.09 13.71 17.69
N ALA A 123 10.07 14.40 18.19
CA ALA A 123 10.13 15.09 19.48
C ALA A 123 10.31 14.10 20.64
N VAL A 124 9.46 13.07 20.67
CA VAL A 124 9.51 12.02 21.71
C VAL A 124 10.84 11.27 21.71
N ALA A 125 11.39 10.96 20.54
CA ALA A 125 12.66 10.25 20.43
C ALA A 125 13.84 11.07 20.98
N HIS A 126 13.86 12.38 20.75
CA HIS A 126 14.86 13.25 21.38
C HIS A 126 14.72 13.27 22.89
N GLU A 127 13.48 13.36 23.38
CA GLU A 127 13.22 13.36 24.83
C GLU A 127 13.52 12.01 25.49
N ILE A 128 13.35 10.88 24.79
CA ILE A 128 13.70 9.56 25.32
C ILE A 128 15.21 9.29 25.20
N ARG A 129 15.87 9.73 24.13
CA ARG A 129 17.32 9.54 23.96
C ARG A 129 18.12 10.20 25.06
N ASN A 130 17.71 11.38 25.55
CA ASN A 130 18.42 12.11 26.58
C ASN A 130 18.57 11.29 27.89
N PRO A 131 17.50 10.79 28.53
CA PRO A 131 17.65 9.97 29.75
C PRO A 131 18.37 8.64 29.46
N LEU A 132 18.19 8.01 28.30
CA LEU A 132 18.90 6.78 27.95
C LEU A 132 20.40 7.01 27.86
N THR A 133 20.85 8.11 27.23
CA THR A 133 22.27 8.47 27.16
C THR A 133 22.87 8.67 28.56
N VAL A 134 22.12 9.31 29.47
CA VAL A 134 22.58 9.50 30.86
C VAL A 134 22.72 8.16 31.58
N VAL A 135 21.71 7.28 31.51
CA VAL A 135 21.73 5.94 32.10
C VAL A 135 22.88 5.11 31.55
N LYS A 136 23.06 5.12 30.21
CA LYS A 136 24.16 4.42 29.55
C LYS A 136 25.53 4.92 30.02
N GLY A 137 25.70 6.24 30.15
CA GLY A 137 26.93 6.83 30.66
C GLY A 137 27.26 6.36 32.10
N TYR A 138 26.25 6.27 32.98
CA TYR A 138 26.45 5.72 34.31
C TYR A 138 26.81 4.24 34.30
N LEU A 139 26.14 3.42 33.46
CA LEU A 139 26.47 1.99 33.38
C LEU A 139 27.88 1.77 32.82
N GLN A 140 28.33 2.55 31.84
CA GLN A 140 29.71 2.52 31.33
C GLN A 140 30.75 2.95 32.39
N LEU A 141 30.42 3.92 33.25
CA LEU A 141 31.26 4.29 34.39
C LEU A 141 31.38 3.15 35.40
N TYR A 142 30.26 2.50 35.74
CA TYR A 142 30.27 1.33 36.63
C TYR A 142 31.01 0.14 36.00
N GLU A 143 30.94 -0.08 34.70
CA GLU A 143 31.69 -1.14 34.03
C GLU A 143 33.22 -1.01 34.25
N GLN A 144 33.71 0.23 34.38
CA GLN A 144 35.13 0.51 34.65
C GLN A 144 35.50 0.39 36.12
N ASP A 145 34.55 0.31 37.05
CA ASP A 145 34.78 0.22 38.47
C ASP A 145 35.26 -1.19 38.87
N LYS A 146 36.49 -1.28 39.35
CA LYS A 146 37.13 -2.53 39.75
C LYS A 146 36.59 -3.08 41.07
N THR A 147 35.86 -2.26 41.85
CA THR A 147 35.35 -2.64 43.16
C THR A 147 34.02 -3.37 43.13
N LEU A 148 33.37 -3.39 41.99
CA LEU A 148 32.07 -4.05 41.80
C LEU A 148 32.17 -5.58 41.88
N ASP A 149 31.11 -6.17 42.42
CA ASP A 149 30.94 -7.62 42.52
C ASP A 149 30.87 -8.28 41.11
N GLU A 150 31.38 -9.47 40.99
CA GLU A 150 31.46 -10.26 39.76
C GLU A 150 30.07 -10.48 39.12
N SER A 151 29.00 -10.62 39.90
CA SER A 151 27.63 -10.79 39.38
C SER A 151 27.13 -9.50 38.74
N MET A 152 27.49 -8.35 39.27
CA MET A 152 27.14 -7.05 38.77
C MET A 152 27.90 -6.73 37.47
N LYS A 153 29.20 -7.06 37.42
CA LYS A 153 30.01 -6.95 36.19
C LYS A 153 29.49 -7.75 35.03
N LYS A 154 28.91 -8.93 35.26
CA LYS A 154 28.26 -9.74 34.22
C LYS A 154 26.94 -9.17 33.75
N SER A 155 26.23 -8.40 34.58
CA SER A 155 24.92 -7.81 34.26
C SER A 155 25.03 -6.48 33.51
N LEU A 156 26.10 -5.70 33.71
CA LEU A 156 26.29 -4.39 33.10
C LEU A 156 26.29 -4.41 31.57
N PRO A 157 27.05 -5.31 30.91
CA PRO A 157 27.00 -5.40 29.41
C PRO A 157 25.60 -5.72 28.89
N LEU A 158 24.85 -6.59 29.56
CA LEU A 158 23.48 -6.93 29.17
C LEU A 158 22.55 -5.72 29.26
N LEU A 159 22.71 -4.87 30.28
CA LEU A 159 21.92 -3.64 30.44
C LEU A 159 22.30 -2.60 29.38
N ILE A 160 23.58 -2.49 29.03
CA ILE A 160 24.05 -1.61 27.96
C ILE A 160 23.52 -2.08 26.61
N ASP A 161 23.57 -3.36 26.32
CA ASP A 161 23.03 -3.96 25.07
C ASP A 161 21.50 -3.71 24.94
N GLU A 162 20.76 -3.78 26.05
CA GLU A 162 19.31 -3.51 26.05
C GLU A 162 19.01 -2.02 25.81
N LEU A 163 19.84 -1.11 26.37
CA LEU A 163 19.75 0.33 26.06
C LEU A 163 20.07 0.62 24.60
N ASP A 164 21.09 -0.02 24.02
CA ASP A 164 21.42 0.13 22.61
C ASP A 164 20.30 -0.37 21.70
N SER A 165 19.66 -1.46 22.09
CA SER A 165 18.47 -1.98 21.42
C SER A 165 17.32 -0.96 21.47
N ALA A 166 17.07 -0.34 22.61
CA ALA A 166 16.06 0.72 22.74
C ALA A 166 16.38 1.96 21.88
N GLU A 167 17.64 2.40 21.86
CA GLU A 167 18.09 3.50 20.97
C GLU A 167 17.87 3.17 19.50
N GLN A 168 18.12 1.93 19.08
CA GLN A 168 17.87 1.49 17.70
C GLN A 168 16.38 1.55 17.36
N VAL A 169 15.49 1.12 18.26
CA VAL A 169 14.03 1.20 18.06
C VAL A 169 13.58 2.65 17.84
N ILE A 170 14.07 3.55 18.69
CA ILE A 170 13.78 4.99 18.61
C ILE A 170 14.30 5.57 17.29
N SER A 171 15.52 5.21 16.87
CA SER A 171 16.11 5.64 15.61
C SER A 171 15.32 5.13 14.39
N GLN A 172 14.82 3.89 14.45
CA GLN A 172 13.95 3.31 13.42
C GLN A 172 12.62 4.05 13.35
N LEU A 173 12.02 4.39 14.50
CA LEU A 173 10.78 5.18 14.55
C LEU A 173 10.98 6.57 13.93
N LEU A 174 12.11 7.21 14.20
CA LEU A 174 12.49 8.50 13.61
C LEU A 174 12.67 8.45 12.09
N SER A 175 13.19 7.34 11.58
CA SER A 175 13.39 7.19 10.12
C SER A 175 12.08 7.16 9.34
N LEU A 176 10.96 6.82 10.00
CA LEU A 176 9.61 6.84 9.40
C LEU A 176 9.05 8.26 9.23
N SER A 177 9.57 9.20 10.01
CA SER A 177 9.02 10.56 10.13
C SER A 177 9.80 11.64 9.39
N ARG A 178 11.01 11.35 8.91
CA ARG A 178 11.79 12.35 8.18
C ARG A 178 11.17 12.60 6.80
N PRO A 179 10.73 13.84 6.51
CA PRO A 179 10.45 14.23 5.14
C PRO A 179 11.73 14.08 4.32
N THR A 180 11.57 13.67 3.10
CA THR A 180 12.59 13.37 2.08
C THR A 180 13.49 14.57 1.69
N MET A 181 14.07 15.31 2.64
CA MET A 181 14.83 16.53 2.34
C MET A 181 16.33 16.31 2.06
N ASP A 182 16.90 15.16 2.38
CA ASP A 182 18.30 14.87 1.99
C ASP A 182 18.32 14.03 0.71
N GLN A 183 18.38 14.73 -0.43
CA GLN A 183 18.46 14.14 -1.78
C GLN A 183 19.89 13.83 -2.19
N ASN A 184 20.76 13.39 -1.30
CA ASN A 184 22.05 12.88 -1.71
C ASN A 184 21.91 11.45 -2.27
N THR A 185 21.34 11.37 -3.49
CA THR A 185 21.38 10.15 -4.27
C THR A 185 22.71 10.05 -4.99
N GLU A 186 23.31 8.89 -4.95
CA GLU A 186 24.52 8.57 -5.68
C GLU A 186 24.34 7.27 -6.47
N SER A 187 25.18 7.08 -7.47
CA SER A 187 25.20 5.83 -8.24
C SER A 187 25.88 4.75 -7.39
N VAL A 188 25.12 3.83 -6.84
CA VAL A 188 25.59 2.77 -5.96
C VAL A 188 25.74 1.47 -6.72
N ASP A 189 26.92 0.85 -6.57
CA ASP A 189 27.21 -0.50 -7.05
C ASP A 189 26.54 -1.54 -6.12
N ILE A 190 25.61 -2.31 -6.68
CA ILE A 190 24.83 -3.28 -5.94
C ILE A 190 25.68 -4.45 -5.44
N GLU A 191 26.65 -4.90 -6.24
CA GLU A 191 27.55 -5.98 -5.86
C GLU A 191 28.33 -5.60 -4.58
N ARG A 192 28.92 -4.40 -4.58
CA ARG A 192 29.66 -3.90 -3.40
C ARG A 192 28.76 -3.70 -2.19
N ALA A 193 27.56 -3.19 -2.38
CA ALA A 193 26.61 -2.97 -1.29
C ALA A 193 26.18 -4.30 -0.65
N ILE A 194 25.84 -5.31 -1.45
CA ILE A 194 25.45 -6.63 -0.97
C ILE A 194 26.61 -7.33 -0.25
N ASN A 195 27.80 -7.33 -0.83
CA ASN A 195 28.97 -7.96 -0.20
C ASN A 195 29.29 -7.31 1.15
N SER A 196 29.25 -5.97 1.24
CA SER A 196 29.47 -5.25 2.51
C SER A 196 28.46 -5.64 3.60
N VAL A 197 27.18 -5.83 3.24
CA VAL A 197 26.14 -6.26 4.19
C VAL A 197 26.31 -7.74 4.55
N ALA A 198 26.67 -8.59 3.59
CA ALA A 198 26.93 -10.00 3.86
C ALA A 198 28.11 -10.18 4.84
N GLU A 199 29.21 -9.46 4.63
CA GLU A 199 30.36 -9.43 5.55
C GLU A 199 29.95 -8.94 6.95
N LEU A 200 29.20 -7.85 7.04
CA LEU A 200 28.72 -7.30 8.31
C LEU A 200 27.88 -8.33 9.10
N LEU A 201 27.02 -9.06 8.41
CA LEU A 201 26.10 -10.01 9.04
C LEU A 201 26.66 -11.44 9.13
N GLN A 202 27.87 -11.70 8.65
CA GLN A 202 28.51 -13.02 8.67
C GLN A 202 28.54 -13.63 10.07
N SER A 203 29.08 -12.86 11.05
CA SER A 203 29.18 -13.32 12.43
C SER A 203 27.79 -13.57 13.04
N TYR A 204 26.81 -12.71 12.71
CA TYR A 204 25.43 -12.89 13.16
C TYR A 204 24.77 -14.13 12.56
N GLY A 205 25.05 -14.43 11.28
CA GLY A 205 24.63 -15.67 10.63
C GLY A 205 25.21 -16.90 11.33
N ILE A 206 26.53 -16.90 11.58
CA ILE A 206 27.23 -18.00 12.28
C ILE A 206 26.64 -18.23 13.68
N LEU A 207 26.38 -17.18 14.44
CA LEU A 207 25.77 -17.28 15.78
C LEU A 207 24.37 -17.92 15.76
N ASN A 208 23.65 -17.78 14.63
CA ASN A 208 22.35 -18.43 14.39
C ASN A 208 22.48 -19.74 13.61
N GLU A 209 23.70 -20.27 13.48
CA GLU A 209 24.00 -21.50 12.73
C GLU A 209 23.59 -21.43 11.25
N ASN A 210 23.61 -20.26 10.64
CA ASN A 210 23.18 -20.04 9.26
C ASN A 210 24.33 -19.60 8.36
N LYS A 211 24.27 -20.01 7.07
CA LYS A 211 25.22 -19.62 6.02
C LYS A 211 24.65 -18.54 5.14
N ILE A 212 25.43 -17.51 4.81
CA ILE A 212 25.07 -16.48 3.84
C ILE A 212 25.82 -16.75 2.53
N GLU A 213 25.06 -16.89 1.44
CA GLU A 213 25.60 -17.07 0.10
C GLU A 213 25.21 -15.88 -0.79
N VAL A 214 26.15 -15.39 -1.59
CA VAL A 214 25.97 -14.21 -2.45
C VAL A 214 26.24 -14.60 -3.90
N VAL A 215 25.25 -14.32 -4.79
CA VAL A 215 25.37 -14.50 -6.24
C VAL A 215 24.85 -13.25 -6.94
N VAL A 216 25.77 -12.39 -7.34
CA VAL A 216 25.46 -11.06 -7.90
C VAL A 216 26.04 -10.93 -9.30
N GLU A 217 25.22 -10.43 -10.23
CA GLU A 217 25.67 -10.08 -11.58
C GLU A 217 26.39 -8.73 -11.54
N ALA A 218 27.65 -8.70 -11.99
CA ALA A 218 28.49 -7.51 -11.98
C ALA A 218 27.93 -6.38 -12.86
N GLY A 219 28.23 -5.13 -12.51
CA GLY A 219 27.87 -3.96 -13.31
C GLY A 219 26.43 -3.48 -13.09
N SER A 220 25.81 -3.83 -11.97
CA SER A 220 24.46 -3.41 -11.57
C SER A 220 24.52 -2.15 -10.72
N TYR A 221 24.03 -0.99 -11.24
CA TYR A 221 24.03 0.30 -10.55
C TYR A 221 22.63 0.88 -10.41
N ILE A 222 22.33 1.45 -9.23
CA ILE A 222 21.07 2.18 -8.98
C ILE A 222 21.37 3.57 -8.40
N GLU A 223 20.43 4.51 -8.58
CA GLU A 223 20.48 5.82 -7.92
C GLU A 223 19.71 5.78 -6.58
N ILE A 224 20.46 5.80 -5.49
CA ILE A 224 19.91 5.70 -4.14
C ILE A 224 20.87 6.33 -3.13
N ASN A 225 20.37 6.71 -1.96
CA ASN A 225 21.23 7.02 -0.83
C ASN A 225 21.86 5.73 -0.29
N LYS A 226 23.19 5.69 -0.21
CA LYS A 226 23.96 4.51 0.21
C LYS A 226 23.57 4.00 1.60
N MET A 227 23.31 4.90 2.53
CA MET A 227 22.89 4.54 3.90
C MET A 227 21.50 3.90 3.92
N GLU A 228 20.57 4.41 3.13
CA GLU A 228 19.21 3.84 3.05
C GLU A 228 19.21 2.47 2.36
N LEU A 229 20.03 2.29 1.31
CA LEU A 229 20.22 0.96 0.69
C LEU A 229 20.83 -0.02 1.69
N HIS A 230 21.86 0.40 2.44
CA HIS A 230 22.46 -0.43 3.46
C HIS A 230 21.44 -0.82 4.55
N GLN A 231 20.65 0.13 5.03
CA GLN A 231 19.57 -0.13 6.01
C GLN A 231 18.53 -1.12 5.46
N LEU A 232 18.12 -0.96 4.20
CA LEU A 232 17.19 -1.87 3.52
C LEU A 232 17.73 -3.30 3.50
N LEU A 233 18.96 -3.46 3.02
CA LEU A 233 19.59 -4.78 2.89
C LEU A 233 19.82 -5.43 4.26
N VAL A 234 20.33 -4.69 5.25
CA VAL A 234 20.52 -5.18 6.62
C VAL A 234 19.20 -5.67 7.22
N ASN A 235 18.10 -4.90 7.08
CA ASN A 235 16.81 -5.30 7.61
C ASN A 235 16.29 -6.59 6.96
N VAL A 236 16.42 -6.72 5.64
CA VAL A 236 15.91 -7.90 4.93
C VAL A 236 16.76 -9.13 5.22
N VAL A 237 18.10 -9.02 5.18
CA VAL A 237 19.02 -10.14 5.43
C VAL A 237 18.95 -10.58 6.90
N LYS A 238 18.91 -9.64 7.85
CA LYS A 238 18.73 -9.96 9.27
C LYS A 238 17.40 -10.69 9.52
N ASN A 239 16.32 -10.27 8.87
CA ASN A 239 15.04 -10.96 8.98
C ASN A 239 15.10 -12.39 8.44
N ALA A 240 15.81 -12.60 7.33
CA ALA A 240 16.03 -13.93 6.75
C ALA A 240 16.84 -14.84 7.70
N ILE A 241 17.93 -14.32 8.30
CA ILE A 241 18.72 -15.07 9.30
C ILE A 241 17.86 -15.48 10.48
N GLU A 242 17.07 -14.55 11.04
CA GLU A 242 16.25 -14.80 12.22
C GLU A 242 15.04 -15.73 11.95
N ALA A 243 14.61 -15.84 10.71
CA ALA A 243 13.53 -16.75 10.31
C ALA A 243 14.02 -18.15 9.93
N SER A 244 15.30 -18.28 9.56
CA SER A 244 15.91 -19.53 9.12
C SER A 244 16.06 -20.51 10.27
N LYS A 245 16.03 -21.79 9.93
CA LYS A 245 16.31 -22.88 10.88
C LYS A 245 17.84 -23.02 11.07
N ALA A 246 18.26 -23.65 12.14
CA ALA A 246 19.67 -24.00 12.35
C ALA A 246 20.20 -24.85 11.18
N GLY A 247 21.35 -24.48 10.63
CA GLY A 247 21.92 -25.09 9.41
C GLY A 247 21.38 -24.56 8.10
N GLY A 248 20.49 -23.58 8.15
CA GLY A 248 19.87 -22.96 6.97
C GLY A 248 20.79 -22.09 6.16
N THR A 249 20.40 -21.80 4.91
CA THR A 249 21.17 -20.96 3.98
C THR A 249 20.33 -19.73 3.57
N ILE A 250 20.92 -18.56 3.73
CA ILE A 250 20.39 -17.31 3.22
C ILE A 250 21.07 -17.01 1.88
N LEU A 251 20.31 -17.09 0.78
CA LEU A 251 20.82 -16.81 -0.55
C LEU A 251 20.44 -15.37 -0.97
N ILE A 252 21.47 -14.56 -1.24
CA ILE A 252 21.29 -13.18 -1.75
C ILE A 252 21.68 -13.17 -3.21
N THR A 253 20.73 -12.81 -4.09
CA THR A 253 21.01 -12.71 -5.53
C THR A 253 20.71 -11.31 -6.04
N ALA A 254 21.48 -10.84 -7.03
CA ALA A 254 21.11 -9.63 -7.77
C ALA A 254 21.38 -9.82 -9.26
N LYS A 255 20.42 -9.40 -10.09
CA LYS A 255 20.51 -9.50 -11.55
C LYS A 255 19.83 -8.34 -12.25
N LYS A 256 20.31 -8.03 -13.45
CA LYS A 256 19.67 -7.06 -14.33
C LYS A 256 18.55 -7.72 -15.14
N LEU A 257 17.36 -7.11 -15.11
CA LEU A 257 16.20 -7.56 -15.87
C LEU A 257 16.15 -6.88 -17.24
N LYS A 258 15.46 -7.50 -18.22
CA LYS A 258 15.32 -6.99 -19.61
C LYS A 258 14.66 -5.61 -19.72
N ASN A 259 13.94 -5.15 -18.68
CA ASN A 259 13.18 -3.90 -18.63
C ASN A 259 13.94 -2.75 -17.92
N GLU A 260 15.27 -2.76 -17.97
CA GLU A 260 16.14 -1.78 -17.30
C GLU A 260 15.87 -1.66 -15.78
N LYS A 261 15.57 -2.76 -15.14
CA LYS A 261 15.46 -2.87 -13.68
C LYS A 261 16.51 -3.81 -13.13
N ILE A 262 16.89 -3.57 -11.89
CA ILE A 262 17.73 -4.48 -11.11
C ILE A 262 16.85 -5.16 -10.08
N GLU A 263 16.86 -6.49 -10.05
CA GLU A 263 16.18 -7.31 -9.07
C GLU A 263 17.19 -7.82 -8.05
N ILE A 264 16.95 -7.54 -6.78
CA ILE A 264 17.66 -8.11 -5.63
C ILE A 264 16.73 -9.08 -4.96
N LYS A 265 17.15 -10.32 -4.73
CA LYS A 265 16.39 -11.31 -3.96
C LYS A 265 17.16 -11.76 -2.74
N VAL A 266 16.46 -11.88 -1.64
CA VAL A 266 16.93 -12.54 -0.43
C VAL A 266 15.97 -13.71 -0.19
N ILE A 267 16.53 -14.91 -0.13
CA ILE A 267 15.80 -16.17 -0.02
C ILE A 267 16.27 -16.88 1.23
N ASP A 268 15.35 -17.27 2.09
CA ASP A 268 15.57 -18.10 3.26
C ASP A 268 14.76 -19.39 3.19
N ASP A 269 15.20 -20.40 3.87
CA ASP A 269 14.56 -21.71 4.06
C ASP A 269 13.90 -21.82 5.45
N GLY A 270 13.50 -20.69 6.01
CA GLY A 270 13.00 -20.58 7.36
C GLY A 270 11.57 -21.08 7.58
N VAL A 271 10.97 -20.62 8.67
CA VAL A 271 9.62 -21.03 9.10
C VAL A 271 8.51 -20.51 8.18
N GLY A 272 8.81 -19.54 7.31
CA GLY A 272 7.82 -18.92 6.44
C GLY A 272 6.65 -18.27 7.17
N MET A 273 5.61 -17.91 6.41
CA MET A 273 4.44 -17.18 6.91
C MET A 273 3.15 -17.77 6.34
N SER A 274 2.05 -17.71 7.13
CA SER A 274 0.70 -18.02 6.64
C SER A 274 0.13 -16.87 5.80
N GLU A 275 -0.95 -17.13 5.05
CA GLU A 275 -1.65 -16.07 4.28
C GLU A 275 -2.14 -14.92 5.18
N GLU A 276 -2.64 -15.24 6.37
CA GLU A 276 -3.08 -14.24 7.35
C GLU A 276 -1.91 -13.36 7.81
N GLN A 277 -0.75 -13.96 8.11
CA GLN A 277 0.46 -13.24 8.49
C GLN A 277 0.99 -12.38 7.35
N MET A 278 0.92 -12.87 6.12
CA MET A 278 1.30 -12.11 4.92
C MET A 278 0.43 -10.86 4.70
N THR A 279 -0.88 -10.92 5.01
CA THR A 279 -1.77 -9.75 4.90
C THR A 279 -1.46 -8.64 5.89
N LEU A 280 -0.88 -8.99 7.04
CA LEU A 280 -0.48 -8.06 8.09
C LEU A 280 0.95 -7.56 7.95
N LEU A 281 1.71 -8.09 6.98
CA LEU A 281 3.10 -7.76 6.76
C LEU A 281 3.26 -6.28 6.37
N GLY A 282 4.12 -5.55 7.10
CA GLY A 282 4.33 -4.11 6.89
C GLY A 282 3.35 -3.20 7.64
N THR A 283 2.39 -3.75 8.41
CA THR A 283 1.66 -2.94 9.40
C THR A 283 2.59 -2.50 10.52
N PRO A 284 2.53 -1.24 10.96
CA PRO A 284 3.38 -0.75 12.05
C PRO A 284 3.24 -1.59 13.31
N PHE A 285 4.37 -1.90 13.94
CA PHE A 285 4.47 -2.68 15.20
C PHE A 285 3.99 -4.15 15.11
N TYR A 286 3.62 -4.63 13.93
CA TYR A 286 3.32 -6.04 13.74
C TYR A 286 4.62 -6.84 13.62
N SER A 287 4.84 -7.76 14.55
CA SER A 287 6.00 -8.66 14.56
C SER A 287 5.57 -10.05 15.03
N LEU A 288 6.09 -11.07 14.38
CA LEU A 288 5.95 -12.47 14.81
C LEU A 288 7.02 -12.85 15.83
N LYS A 289 7.98 -11.98 16.08
CA LYS A 289 9.13 -12.20 16.97
C LYS A 289 8.87 -11.57 18.34
N THR A 290 9.27 -12.25 19.40
CA THR A 290 9.15 -11.76 20.77
C THR A 290 9.97 -10.50 21.06
N LYS A 291 11.08 -10.30 20.35
CA LYS A 291 11.98 -9.12 20.46
C LYS A 291 11.99 -8.26 19.19
N GLY A 292 11.01 -8.40 18.31
CA GLY A 292 10.96 -7.62 17.06
C GLY A 292 10.18 -6.32 17.24
N THR A 293 10.69 -5.20 16.69
CA THR A 293 10.03 -3.88 16.74
C THR A 293 8.80 -3.78 15.83
N GLY A 294 8.66 -4.68 14.84
CA GLY A 294 7.61 -4.62 13.82
C GLY A 294 7.71 -3.44 12.84
N LEU A 295 8.83 -2.69 12.85
CA LEU A 295 9.04 -1.52 12.00
C LEU A 295 9.91 -1.82 10.77
N GLY A 296 10.72 -2.88 10.80
CA GLY A 296 11.71 -3.17 9.76
C GLY A 296 11.12 -3.31 8.35
N VAL A 297 10.02 -4.06 8.21
CA VAL A 297 9.34 -4.25 6.91
C VAL A 297 8.74 -2.93 6.39
N MET A 298 8.16 -2.13 7.27
CA MET A 298 7.62 -0.82 6.92
C MET A 298 8.72 0.13 6.42
N ILE A 299 9.89 0.14 7.08
CA ILE A 299 11.06 0.91 6.65
C ILE A 299 11.50 0.46 5.26
N CYS A 300 11.60 -0.85 5.03
CA CYS A 300 11.94 -1.40 3.71
C CYS A 300 10.98 -0.92 2.62
N ASN A 301 9.67 -1.00 2.87
CA ASN A 301 8.64 -0.55 1.94
C ASN A 301 8.77 0.95 1.63
N ASN A 302 9.04 1.78 2.63
CA ASN A 302 9.21 3.23 2.47
C ASN A 302 10.45 3.57 1.65
N ILE A 303 11.60 2.94 1.94
CA ILE A 303 12.84 3.14 1.18
C ILE A 303 12.62 2.75 -0.28
N VAL A 304 12.08 1.55 -0.53
CA VAL A 304 11.86 1.08 -1.90
C VAL A 304 10.92 1.99 -2.67
N LYS A 305 9.82 2.44 -2.07
CA LYS A 305 8.86 3.37 -2.68
C LYS A 305 9.47 4.74 -2.98
N LYS A 306 10.32 5.25 -2.09
CA LYS A 306 11.03 6.54 -2.26
C LYS A 306 11.86 6.57 -3.55
N TYR A 307 12.48 5.45 -3.92
CA TYR A 307 13.32 5.33 -5.11
C TYR A 307 12.61 4.68 -6.31
N ASN A 308 11.27 4.81 -6.38
CA ASN A 308 10.44 4.27 -7.47
C ASN A 308 10.64 2.77 -7.71
N GLY A 309 11.03 2.04 -6.67
CA GLY A 309 11.18 0.60 -6.69
C GLY A 309 9.86 -0.12 -6.36
N SER A 310 9.94 -1.44 -6.35
CA SER A 310 8.89 -2.33 -5.85
C SER A 310 9.50 -3.43 -5.00
N ILE A 311 8.81 -3.82 -3.94
CA ILE A 311 9.19 -4.94 -3.08
C ILE A 311 8.03 -5.93 -3.03
N LYS A 312 8.35 -7.22 -3.13
CA LYS A 312 7.39 -8.30 -3.11
C LYS A 312 7.87 -9.37 -2.13
N TYR A 313 6.96 -9.88 -1.34
CA TYR A 313 7.20 -10.96 -0.39
C TYR A 313 6.45 -12.20 -0.88
N GLU A 314 7.13 -13.31 -0.98
CA GLU A 314 6.56 -14.63 -1.29
C GLU A 314 6.97 -15.56 -0.17
N SER A 315 6.01 -16.13 0.54
CA SER A 315 6.29 -17.00 1.69
C SER A 315 5.24 -18.08 1.78
N LEU A 316 5.69 -19.24 2.20
CA LEU A 316 4.83 -20.38 2.52
C LEU A 316 5.28 -20.94 3.86
N LYS A 317 4.33 -21.24 4.73
CA LYS A 317 4.62 -21.80 6.05
C LYS A 317 5.50 -23.06 5.93
N ASP A 318 6.55 -23.10 6.73
CA ASP A 318 7.57 -24.16 6.79
C ASP A 318 8.45 -24.33 5.53
N CYS A 319 8.30 -23.44 4.52
CA CYS A 319 9.06 -23.48 3.27
C CYS A 319 9.98 -22.25 3.08
N GLY A 320 9.97 -21.30 4.03
CA GLY A 320 10.80 -20.10 3.98
C GLY A 320 10.14 -18.91 3.31
N THR A 321 10.95 -17.87 3.05
CA THR A 321 10.50 -16.62 2.46
C THR A 321 11.45 -16.15 1.36
N THR A 322 10.88 -15.57 0.31
CA THR A 322 11.61 -14.86 -0.73
C THR A 322 11.18 -13.39 -0.70
N VAL A 323 12.14 -12.50 -0.50
CA VAL A 323 11.94 -11.05 -0.63
C VAL A 323 12.57 -10.58 -1.93
N ALA A 324 11.77 -10.13 -2.89
CA ALA A 324 12.21 -9.62 -4.18
C ALA A 324 12.06 -8.10 -4.24
N ILE A 325 13.16 -7.38 -4.45
CA ILE A 325 13.24 -5.93 -4.50
C ILE A 325 13.68 -5.53 -5.90
N CYS A 326 12.92 -4.65 -6.55
CA CYS A 326 13.26 -4.16 -7.89
C CYS A 326 13.44 -2.65 -7.86
N PHE A 327 14.57 -2.17 -8.41
CA PHE A 327 14.83 -0.75 -8.62
C PHE A 327 15.03 -0.45 -10.10
N PRO A 328 14.74 0.79 -10.56
CA PRO A 328 15.19 1.25 -11.87
C PRO A 328 16.71 1.18 -11.97
N SER A 329 17.24 0.60 -13.05
CA SER A 329 18.68 0.57 -13.33
C SER A 329 19.13 1.92 -13.84
N LYS A 330 20.32 2.35 -13.44
CA LYS A 330 21.02 3.44 -14.13
C LYS A 330 21.83 2.85 -15.29
N SER A 331 21.48 3.22 -16.51
CA SER A 331 22.34 2.99 -17.67
C SER A 331 23.59 3.87 -17.51
N ILE A 332 24.74 3.27 -17.27
CA ILE A 332 26.02 4.00 -17.36
C ILE A 332 26.23 4.27 -18.85
N LEU A 333 25.82 5.46 -19.29
CA LEU A 333 26.34 6.02 -20.51
C LEU A 333 27.85 6.16 -20.31
N HIS A 334 28.63 5.24 -20.87
CA HIS A 334 30.06 5.46 -21.05
C HIS A 334 30.20 6.78 -21.81
N ARG A 335 30.55 7.86 -21.11
CA ARG A 335 31.15 9.02 -21.74
C ARG A 335 32.51 8.54 -22.23
N GLY A 336 32.57 8.23 -23.56
CA GLY A 336 33.78 8.04 -24.29
C GLY A 336 34.59 9.32 -24.38
#